data_80ef0c90cff43675b3a49959807fe9ae
#
_entry.id   80ef0c90cff43675b3a49959807fe9ae
#
_cell.length_a   1.000
_cell.length_b   1.000
_cell.length_c   1.000
_cell.angle_alpha   90.00
_cell.angle_beta   90.00
_cell.angle_gamma   90.00
#
_symmetry.space_group_name_H-M   'P 1'
#
loop_
_entity.id
_entity.type
_entity.pdbx_description
1 polymer ?
#
loop_
_entity_poly.entity_id
_entity_poly.type
_entity_poly.pdbx_seq_one_letter_code
_entity_poly.pdbx_strand_id
1 'polypeptide(L)'
;LFRSEIASKYNPAEVEGKWYQYWLDNGFFKSKPDGREPYTIVIPPPNVTGVLHMGHMLNNTIQDILVRRARMMGKNACWVPGTDHASIATEAKVVNRLAGQGIKKTDLTRDEFLRHAWEWKEEHGGIILKQLRKLGASCDWDRTAFTMDEKRSESVIKVFVDLYKKGLI
;
A
#
# COMPACT_ATOMS: atom_id res chain seq x y z
N LEU A 1 9.83 36.01 -27.21
CA LEU A 1 9.53 35.60 -25.84
C LEU A 1 8.07 35.17 -25.82
N PHE A 2 7.80 33.87 -25.96
CA PHE A 2 6.45 33.31 -25.76
C PHE A 2 6.17 33.38 -24.29
N ARG A 3 5.38 34.35 -23.82
CA ARG A 3 4.74 34.30 -22.52
C ARG A 3 3.64 33.22 -22.61
N SER A 4 3.89 32.02 -22.09
CA SER A 4 2.80 31.10 -21.81
C SER A 4 1.90 31.81 -20.78
N GLU A 5 0.66 32.09 -21.16
CA GLU A 5 -0.33 32.65 -20.21
C GLU A 5 -0.51 31.61 -19.11
N ILE A 6 -0.13 32.01 -17.90
CA ILE A 6 -0.38 31.19 -16.70
C ILE A 6 -1.90 31.25 -16.45
N ALA A 7 -2.55 30.09 -16.38
CA ALA A 7 -3.95 30.00 -16.08
C ALA A 7 -4.28 30.74 -14.76
N SER A 8 -5.39 31.47 -14.74
CA SER A 8 -5.82 32.25 -13.57
C SER A 8 -6.18 31.41 -12.34
N LYS A 9 -6.44 30.11 -12.55
CA LYS A 9 -6.79 29.15 -11.49
C LYS A 9 -6.02 27.86 -11.68
N TYR A 10 -5.62 27.27 -10.57
CA TYR A 10 -5.04 25.93 -10.57
C TYR A 10 -6.10 24.88 -10.90
N ASN A 11 -5.84 24.04 -11.91
CA ASN A 11 -6.67 22.90 -12.26
C ASN A 11 -5.92 21.59 -11.96
N PRO A 12 -6.24 20.89 -10.87
CA PRO A 12 -5.54 19.65 -10.48
C PRO A 12 -5.66 18.55 -11.55
N ALA A 13 -6.77 18.49 -12.28
CA ALA A 13 -6.99 17.47 -13.30
C ALA A 13 -5.97 17.53 -14.46
N GLU A 14 -5.47 18.73 -14.77
CA GLU A 14 -4.51 18.95 -15.85
C GLU A 14 -3.05 18.69 -15.45
N VAL A 15 -2.74 18.76 -14.16
CA VAL A 15 -1.36 18.77 -13.68
C VAL A 15 -0.98 17.56 -12.83
N GLU A 16 -1.85 17.07 -11.95
CA GLU A 16 -1.49 16.03 -11.00
C GLU A 16 -1.09 14.71 -11.68
N GLY A 17 -1.89 14.21 -12.61
CA GLY A 17 -1.61 12.95 -13.32
C GLY A 17 -0.31 13.05 -14.13
N LYS A 18 -0.11 14.15 -14.85
CA LYS A 18 1.08 14.39 -15.66
C LYS A 18 2.36 14.38 -14.81
N TRP A 19 2.39 15.13 -13.71
CA TRP A 19 3.59 15.25 -12.91
C TRP A 19 3.86 13.99 -12.09
N TYR A 20 2.83 13.33 -11.59
CA TYR A 20 3.01 12.08 -10.88
C TYR A 20 3.59 11.00 -11.80
N GLN A 21 3.08 10.88 -13.04
CA GLN A 21 3.65 9.96 -14.02
C GLN A 21 5.10 10.30 -14.36
N TYR A 22 5.41 11.57 -14.56
CA TYR A 22 6.79 12.02 -14.79
C TYR A 22 7.73 11.59 -13.65
N TRP A 23 7.31 11.70 -12.41
CA TRP A 23 8.13 11.26 -11.27
C TRP A 23 8.35 9.74 -11.26
N LEU A 24 7.34 8.97 -11.61
CA LEU A 24 7.44 7.50 -11.72
C LEU A 24 8.39 7.09 -12.84
N ASP A 25 8.24 7.67 -14.03
CA ASP A 25 9.05 7.35 -15.23
C ASP A 25 10.53 7.65 -14.99
N ASN A 26 10.83 8.70 -14.22
CA ASN A 26 12.19 9.07 -13.86
C ASN A 26 12.71 8.33 -12.59
N GLY A 27 11.91 7.51 -11.97
CA GLY A 27 12.32 6.69 -10.82
C GLY A 27 12.68 7.51 -9.57
N PHE A 28 12.15 8.72 -9.39
CA PHE A 28 12.53 9.62 -8.30
C PHE A 28 12.19 9.09 -6.91
N PHE A 29 11.31 8.11 -6.82
CA PHE A 29 10.92 7.49 -5.54
C PHE A 29 11.68 6.21 -5.24
N LYS A 30 12.45 5.69 -6.20
CA LYS A 30 13.19 4.44 -6.05
C LYS A 30 14.40 4.64 -5.15
N SER A 31 14.65 3.67 -4.29
CA SER A 31 15.81 3.61 -3.41
C SER A 31 16.64 2.35 -3.68
N LYS A 32 17.93 2.54 -3.84
CA LYS A 32 18.92 1.44 -3.91
C LYS A 32 19.99 1.71 -2.88
N PRO A 33 20.52 0.68 -2.19
CA PRO A 33 21.64 0.85 -1.28
C PRO A 33 22.81 1.54 -1.98
N ASP A 34 23.32 2.61 -1.37
CA ASP A 34 24.47 3.37 -1.82
C ASP A 34 25.21 3.95 -0.59
N GLY A 35 26.19 4.84 -0.81
CA GLY A 35 26.98 5.44 0.27
C GLY A 35 26.29 6.56 1.06
N ARG A 36 25.05 6.93 0.73
CA ARG A 36 24.30 7.97 1.44
C ARG A 36 23.71 7.45 2.75
N GLU A 37 23.50 8.35 3.70
CA GLU A 37 22.79 8.03 4.94
C GLU A 37 21.40 7.47 4.66
N PRO A 38 21.05 6.27 5.14
CA PRO A 38 19.74 5.68 4.88
C PRO A 38 18.64 6.37 5.72
N TYR A 39 17.46 6.55 5.11
CA TYR A 39 16.25 6.99 5.79
C TYR A 39 15.07 6.15 5.31
N THR A 40 14.58 5.23 6.13
CA THR A 40 13.54 4.28 5.71
C THR A 40 12.29 4.41 6.57
N ILE A 41 11.15 4.52 5.91
CA ILE A 41 9.82 4.38 6.52
C ILE A 41 9.13 3.18 5.89
N VAL A 42 8.54 2.34 6.72
CA VAL A 42 7.56 1.33 6.28
C VAL A 42 6.18 1.89 6.57
N ILE A 43 5.34 1.96 5.54
CA ILE A 43 3.97 2.45 5.71
C ILE A 43 3.23 1.59 6.73
N PRO A 44 2.45 2.14 7.68
CA PRO A 44 1.44 1.36 8.37
C PRO A 44 0.45 0.83 7.33
N PRO A 45 0.46 -0.48 7.03
CA PRO A 45 -0.24 -0.97 5.85
C PRO A 45 -1.76 -0.87 6.05
N PRO A 46 -2.48 -0.14 5.18
CA PRO A 46 -3.94 -0.06 5.28
C PRO A 46 -4.60 -1.43 5.10
N ASN A 47 -5.63 -1.69 5.87
CA ASN A 47 -6.46 -2.88 5.76
C ASN A 47 -7.21 -2.92 4.42
N VAL A 48 -7.26 -4.08 3.75
CA VAL A 48 -8.00 -4.25 2.49
C VAL A 48 -9.52 -4.38 2.72
N THR A 49 -10.06 -3.61 3.65
CA THR A 49 -11.48 -3.63 4.05
C THR A 49 -12.35 -2.61 3.33
N GLY A 50 -11.74 -1.73 2.54
CA GLY A 50 -12.45 -0.68 1.81
C GLY A 50 -11.52 0.38 1.23
N VAL A 51 -12.03 1.62 1.14
CA VAL A 51 -11.31 2.79 0.65
C VAL A 51 -10.59 3.52 1.78
N LEU A 52 -9.59 4.33 1.43
CA LEU A 52 -8.92 5.20 2.39
C LEU A 52 -9.86 6.31 2.89
N HIS A 53 -9.65 6.74 4.12
CA HIS A 53 -10.36 7.86 4.75
C HIS A 53 -9.37 8.93 5.23
N MET A 54 -9.89 10.05 5.77
CA MET A 54 -9.08 11.21 6.19
C MET A 54 -7.95 10.86 7.16
N GLY A 55 -8.15 9.89 8.06
CA GLY A 55 -7.08 9.44 8.97
C GLY A 55 -5.89 8.82 8.23
N HIS A 56 -6.15 8.04 7.17
CA HIS A 56 -5.10 7.53 6.31
C HIS A 56 -4.38 8.66 5.55
N MET A 57 -5.14 9.64 5.05
CA MET A 57 -4.57 10.79 4.34
C MET A 57 -3.62 11.57 5.24
N LEU A 58 -4.04 11.91 6.46
CA LEU A 58 -3.22 12.62 7.43
C LEU A 58 -1.92 11.85 7.74
N ASN A 59 -2.05 10.58 8.09
CA ASN A 59 -0.91 9.72 8.43
C ASN A 59 0.10 9.64 7.27
N ASN A 60 -0.38 9.35 6.06
CA ASN A 60 0.48 9.22 4.89
C ASN A 60 1.08 10.55 4.45
N THR A 61 0.37 11.67 4.59
CA THR A 61 0.91 12.99 4.28
C THR A 61 2.08 13.35 5.19
N ILE A 62 1.99 13.06 6.48
CA ILE A 62 3.10 13.29 7.43
C ILE A 62 4.32 12.46 7.03
N GLN A 63 4.14 11.19 6.71
CA GLN A 63 5.23 10.32 6.25
C GLN A 63 5.86 10.84 4.96
N ASP A 64 5.04 11.25 3.99
CA ASP A 64 5.52 11.77 2.70
C ASP A 64 6.35 13.05 2.87
N ILE A 65 5.91 13.95 3.74
CA ILE A 65 6.67 15.17 4.08
C ILE A 65 8.05 14.79 4.63
N LEU A 66 8.14 13.85 5.56
CA LEU A 66 9.39 13.43 6.17
C LEU A 66 10.32 12.77 5.16
N VAL A 67 9.79 11.89 4.30
CA VAL A 67 10.56 11.21 3.24
C VAL A 67 11.06 12.21 2.21
N ARG A 68 10.22 13.16 1.77
CA ARG A 68 10.63 14.21 0.83
C ARG A 68 11.70 15.10 1.42
N ARG A 69 11.55 15.49 2.71
CA ARG A 69 12.58 16.24 3.44
C ARG A 69 13.90 15.48 3.48
N ALA A 70 13.88 14.18 3.78
CA ALA A 70 15.07 13.35 3.80
C ALA A 70 15.78 13.32 2.43
N ARG A 71 15.03 13.21 1.33
CA ARG A 71 15.59 13.30 -0.04
C ARG A 71 16.23 14.67 -0.30
N MET A 72 15.57 15.76 0.11
CA MET A 72 16.13 17.12 -0.04
C MET A 72 17.41 17.32 0.78
N MET A 73 17.58 16.58 1.88
CA MET A 73 18.81 16.55 2.68
C MET A 73 19.88 15.64 2.10
N GLY A 74 19.68 15.06 0.91
CA GLY A 74 20.65 14.19 0.25
C GLY A 74 20.70 12.76 0.79
N LYS A 75 19.75 12.34 1.67
CA LYS A 75 19.71 10.98 2.19
C LYS A 75 19.18 9.98 1.15
N ASN A 76 19.53 8.71 1.33
CA ASN A 76 18.92 7.62 0.58
C ASN A 76 17.57 7.27 1.23
N ALA A 77 16.52 7.93 0.79
CA ALA A 77 15.20 7.79 1.40
C ALA A 77 14.37 6.71 0.70
N CYS A 78 13.91 5.74 1.49
CA CYS A 78 13.06 4.63 1.05
C CYS A 78 11.73 4.66 1.83
N TRP A 79 10.62 4.79 1.14
CA TRP A 79 9.30 4.63 1.72
C TRP A 79 8.62 3.39 1.14
N VAL A 80 8.49 2.35 1.96
CA VAL A 80 7.98 1.04 1.55
C VAL A 80 6.45 1.02 1.67
N PRO A 81 5.71 0.90 0.56
CA PRO A 81 4.26 0.78 0.58
C PRO A 81 3.79 -0.65 0.81
N GLY A 82 2.55 -0.80 1.26
CA GLY A 82 1.93 -2.12 1.39
C GLY A 82 0.48 -2.04 1.82
N THR A 83 -0.17 -3.20 1.88
CA THR A 83 -1.54 -3.37 2.38
C THR A 83 -1.61 -4.56 3.32
N ASP A 84 -2.57 -4.51 4.26
CA ASP A 84 -2.79 -5.57 5.24
C ASP A 84 -4.04 -6.39 4.89
N HIS A 85 -3.94 -7.71 5.00
CA HIS A 85 -5.07 -8.63 4.81
C HIS A 85 -6.14 -8.48 5.90
N ALA A 86 -5.80 -7.93 7.06
CA ALA A 86 -6.71 -7.60 8.17
C ALA A 86 -7.67 -8.74 8.60
N SER A 87 -7.27 -9.99 8.37
CA SER A 87 -7.90 -11.23 8.83
C SER A 87 -9.42 -11.14 9.10
N ILE A 88 -9.83 -11.00 10.37
CA ILE A 88 -11.23 -10.98 10.83
C ILE A 88 -12.07 -9.90 10.11
N ALA A 89 -11.52 -8.70 9.95
CA ALA A 89 -12.26 -7.59 9.35
C ALA A 89 -12.53 -7.82 7.85
N THR A 90 -11.57 -8.37 7.13
CA THR A 90 -11.73 -8.75 5.71
C THR A 90 -12.66 -9.95 5.58
N GLU A 91 -12.54 -10.94 6.44
CA GLU A 91 -13.46 -12.09 6.49
C GLU A 91 -14.92 -11.62 6.65
N ALA A 92 -15.20 -10.72 7.60
CA ALA A 92 -16.53 -10.19 7.81
C ALA A 92 -17.09 -9.48 6.55
N LYS A 93 -16.24 -8.74 5.81
CA LYS A 93 -16.64 -8.10 4.55
C LYS A 93 -16.97 -9.12 3.46
N VAL A 94 -16.14 -10.16 3.32
CA VAL A 94 -16.38 -11.24 2.35
C VAL A 94 -17.66 -12.00 2.69
N VAL A 95 -17.86 -12.36 3.95
CA VAL A 95 -19.09 -13.04 4.42
C VAL A 95 -20.33 -12.20 4.12
N ASN A 96 -20.30 -10.89 4.41
CA ASN A 96 -21.42 -10.00 4.13
C ASN A 96 -21.71 -9.89 2.61
N ARG A 97 -20.68 -9.84 1.77
CA ARG A 97 -20.81 -9.86 0.31
C ARG A 97 -21.48 -11.15 -0.18
N LEU A 98 -21.03 -12.29 0.30
CA LEU A 98 -21.58 -13.60 -0.03
C LEU A 98 -23.04 -13.75 0.44
N ALA A 99 -23.34 -13.27 1.65
CA ALA A 99 -24.71 -13.26 2.18
C ALA A 99 -25.67 -12.45 1.30
N GLY A 100 -25.21 -11.30 0.75
CA GLY A 100 -25.96 -10.52 -0.23
C GLY A 100 -26.24 -11.26 -1.55
N GLN A 101 -25.45 -12.31 -1.85
CA GLN A 101 -25.60 -13.21 -3.00
C GLN A 101 -26.39 -14.49 -2.65
N GLY A 102 -26.86 -14.62 -1.40
CA GLY A 102 -27.55 -15.80 -0.91
C GLY A 102 -26.63 -16.99 -0.55
N ILE A 103 -25.32 -16.77 -0.49
CA ILE A 103 -24.31 -17.80 -0.18
C ILE A 103 -23.92 -17.69 1.31
N LYS A 104 -24.02 -18.78 2.06
CA LYS A 104 -23.57 -18.85 3.46
C LYS A 104 -22.12 -19.38 3.52
N LYS A 105 -21.30 -18.82 4.40
CA LYS A 105 -19.92 -19.31 4.61
C LYS A 105 -19.88 -20.80 4.97
N THR A 106 -20.87 -21.28 5.71
CA THR A 106 -20.98 -22.70 6.10
C THR A 106 -21.19 -23.67 4.94
N ASP A 107 -21.63 -23.17 3.80
CA ASP A 107 -21.89 -23.98 2.60
C ASP A 107 -20.64 -24.09 1.70
N LEU A 108 -19.56 -23.38 2.06
CA LEU A 108 -18.30 -23.34 1.33
C LEU A 108 -17.21 -24.15 2.03
N THR A 109 -16.38 -24.79 1.24
CA THR A 109 -15.10 -25.32 1.70
C THR A 109 -14.14 -24.17 2.03
N ARG A 110 -13.05 -24.48 2.76
CA ARG A 110 -12.00 -23.49 3.05
C ARG A 110 -11.40 -22.87 1.79
N ASP A 111 -11.15 -23.67 0.77
CA ASP A 111 -10.52 -23.23 -0.47
C ASP A 111 -11.45 -22.34 -1.31
N GLU A 112 -12.74 -22.66 -1.35
CA GLU A 112 -13.75 -21.81 -1.98
C GLU A 112 -13.85 -20.45 -1.29
N PHE A 113 -13.88 -20.44 0.05
CA PHE A 113 -13.90 -19.19 0.81
C PHE A 113 -12.63 -18.36 0.59
N LEU A 114 -11.45 -19.01 0.58
CA LEU A 114 -10.18 -18.33 0.30
C LEU A 114 -10.16 -17.70 -1.10
N ARG A 115 -10.74 -18.35 -2.10
CA ARG A 115 -10.87 -17.76 -3.44
C ARG A 115 -11.63 -16.44 -3.40
N HIS A 116 -12.76 -16.38 -2.72
CA HIS A 116 -13.53 -15.14 -2.55
C HIS A 116 -12.77 -14.08 -1.74
N ALA A 117 -11.97 -14.48 -0.77
CA ALA A 117 -11.12 -13.56 -0.03
C ALA A 117 -10.00 -12.96 -0.90
N TRP A 118 -9.42 -13.76 -1.80
CA TRP A 118 -8.43 -13.27 -2.77
C TRP A 118 -9.06 -12.35 -3.82
N GLU A 119 -10.25 -12.65 -4.34
CA GLU A 119 -11.01 -11.76 -5.23
C GLU A 119 -11.27 -10.40 -4.57
N TRP A 120 -11.69 -10.41 -3.30
CA TRP A 120 -11.87 -9.20 -2.50
C TRP A 120 -10.57 -8.38 -2.37
N LYS A 121 -9.46 -9.05 -2.09
CA LYS A 121 -8.12 -8.43 -1.97
C LYS A 121 -7.68 -7.79 -3.28
N GLU A 122 -7.86 -8.45 -4.41
CA GLU A 122 -7.49 -7.88 -5.72
C GLU A 122 -8.30 -6.60 -6.01
N GLU A 123 -9.60 -6.63 -5.75
CA GLU A 123 -10.46 -5.48 -5.95
C GLU A 123 -10.07 -4.29 -5.05
N HIS A 124 -10.02 -4.49 -3.74
CA HIS A 124 -9.85 -3.40 -2.77
C HIS A 124 -8.39 -2.99 -2.56
N GLY A 125 -7.45 -3.92 -2.60
CA GLY A 125 -6.02 -3.60 -2.50
C GLY A 125 -5.55 -2.71 -3.64
N GLY A 126 -6.04 -2.96 -4.85
CA GLY A 126 -5.75 -2.11 -6.02
C GLY A 126 -6.30 -0.68 -5.88
N ILE A 127 -7.49 -0.52 -5.29
CA ILE A 127 -8.10 0.80 -5.03
C ILE A 127 -7.25 1.60 -4.05
N ILE A 128 -6.85 1.01 -2.92
CA ILE A 128 -6.02 1.65 -1.90
C ILE A 128 -4.72 2.20 -2.49
N LEU A 129 -4.00 1.39 -3.25
CA LEU A 129 -2.74 1.81 -3.88
C LEU A 129 -2.94 2.91 -4.92
N LYS A 130 -4.05 2.89 -5.66
CA LYS A 130 -4.42 3.99 -6.58
C LYS A 130 -4.74 5.28 -5.82
N GLN A 131 -5.44 5.20 -4.69
CA GLN A 131 -5.74 6.35 -3.85
C GLN A 131 -4.47 6.97 -3.24
N LEU A 132 -3.51 6.16 -2.79
CA LEU A 132 -2.21 6.66 -2.33
C LEU A 132 -1.44 7.39 -3.44
N ARG A 133 -1.45 6.85 -4.66
CA ARG A 133 -0.84 7.53 -5.82
C ARG A 133 -1.56 8.85 -6.15
N LYS A 134 -2.89 8.86 -6.07
CA LYS A 134 -3.67 10.08 -6.28
C LYS A 134 -3.41 11.15 -5.21
N LEU A 135 -3.12 10.74 -3.98
CA LEU A 135 -2.65 11.62 -2.90
C LEU A 135 -1.26 12.21 -3.18
N GLY A 136 -0.53 11.64 -4.13
CA GLY A 136 0.83 12.08 -4.46
C GLY A 136 1.92 11.38 -3.65
N ALA A 137 1.61 10.28 -2.96
CA ALA A 137 2.55 9.56 -2.09
C ALA A 137 3.81 9.12 -2.85
N SER A 138 4.99 9.49 -2.33
CA SER A 138 6.28 9.25 -2.96
C SER A 138 6.93 7.93 -2.51
N CYS A 139 6.13 6.86 -2.52
CA CYS A 139 6.56 5.52 -2.18
C CYS A 139 7.47 4.89 -3.24
N ASP A 140 8.38 4.01 -2.81
CA ASP A 140 9.07 3.09 -3.70
C ASP A 140 8.13 1.94 -4.08
N TRP A 141 7.36 2.14 -5.16
CA TRP A 141 6.30 1.23 -5.59
C TRP A 141 6.78 -0.15 -6.01
N ASP A 142 8.05 -0.30 -6.39
CA ASP A 142 8.64 -1.60 -6.73
C ASP A 142 8.76 -2.50 -5.49
N ARG A 143 8.66 -1.91 -4.29
CA ARG A 143 8.69 -2.61 -3.00
C ARG A 143 7.30 -2.84 -2.40
N THR A 144 6.24 -2.63 -3.18
CA THR A 144 4.87 -2.86 -2.71
C THR A 144 4.71 -4.26 -2.16
N ALA A 145 4.12 -4.37 -0.97
CA ALA A 145 4.00 -5.61 -0.23
C ALA A 145 2.57 -5.83 0.25
N PHE A 146 2.19 -7.10 0.37
CA PHE A 146 0.95 -7.53 1.00
C PHE A 146 1.28 -8.50 2.14
N THR A 147 0.63 -8.35 3.29
CA THR A 147 0.98 -9.13 4.49
C THR A 147 0.79 -10.64 4.34
N MET A 148 0.00 -11.10 3.36
CA MET A 148 -0.17 -12.53 3.04
C MET A 148 0.50 -12.96 1.72
N ASP A 149 1.43 -12.17 1.16
CA ASP A 149 2.17 -12.65 0.01
C ASP A 149 3.05 -13.87 0.37
N GLU A 150 3.44 -14.65 -0.62
CA GLU A 150 4.15 -15.92 -0.45
C GLU A 150 5.38 -15.78 0.45
N LYS A 151 6.25 -14.83 0.15
CA LYS A 151 7.49 -14.58 0.91
C LYS A 151 7.23 -14.25 2.38
N ARG A 152 6.17 -13.52 2.69
CA ARG A 152 5.80 -13.16 4.06
C ARG A 152 5.13 -14.32 4.77
N SER A 153 4.30 -15.08 4.08
CA SER A 153 3.69 -16.31 4.59
C SER A 153 4.76 -17.33 4.99
N GLU A 154 5.77 -17.56 4.15
CA GLU A 154 6.92 -18.40 4.47
C GLU A 154 7.68 -17.90 5.70
N SER A 155 7.89 -16.59 5.79
CA SER A 155 8.59 -15.98 6.95
C SER A 155 7.81 -16.19 8.26
N VAL A 156 6.48 -16.07 8.24
CA VAL A 156 5.62 -16.31 9.41
C VAL A 156 5.71 -17.78 9.84
N ILE A 157 5.60 -18.72 8.91
CA ILE A 157 5.72 -20.16 9.19
C ILE A 157 7.09 -20.48 9.78
N LYS A 158 8.16 -19.93 9.18
CA LYS A 158 9.52 -20.13 9.67
C LYS A 158 9.68 -19.65 11.11
N VAL A 159 9.22 -18.44 11.42
CA VAL A 159 9.30 -17.87 12.78
C VAL A 159 8.47 -18.71 13.76
N PHE A 160 7.29 -19.15 13.39
CA PHE A 160 6.47 -20.02 14.22
C PHE A 160 7.21 -21.32 14.58
N VAL A 161 7.79 -21.99 13.60
CA VAL A 161 8.58 -23.21 13.81
C VAL A 161 9.82 -22.95 14.68
N ASP A 162 10.52 -21.83 14.46
CA ASP A 162 11.70 -21.46 15.25
C ASP A 162 11.34 -21.19 16.71
N LEU A 163 10.20 -20.55 16.98
CA LEU A 163 9.71 -20.32 18.35
C LEU A 163 9.30 -21.61 19.03
N TYR A 164 8.62 -22.51 18.32
CA TYR A 164 8.28 -23.84 18.82
C TYR A 164 9.54 -24.62 19.21
N LYS A 165 10.55 -24.68 18.35
CA LYS A 165 11.82 -25.37 18.64
C LYS A 165 12.57 -24.78 19.83
N LYS A 166 12.36 -23.52 20.15
CA LYS A 166 12.92 -22.85 21.35
C LYS A 166 12.10 -23.05 22.60
N GLY A 167 10.96 -23.75 22.53
CA GLY A 167 10.05 -23.96 23.66
C GLY A 167 9.33 -22.69 24.13
N LEU A 168 9.14 -21.72 23.26
CA LEU A 168 8.47 -20.44 23.55
C LEU A 168 6.98 -20.48 23.22
N ILE A 169 6.55 -21.43 22.41
CA ILE A 169 5.16 -21.76 22.07
C ILE A 169 5.01 -23.28 21.97
#